data_ffddb1522bc3701984a189997b30c9d1
#
_entry.id   ffddb1522bc3701984a189997b30c9d1
#
_cell.length_a   1.000
_cell.length_b   1.000
_cell.length_c   1.000
_cell.angle_alpha   90.00
_cell.angle_beta   90.00
_cell.angle_gamma   90.00
#
_symmetry.space_group_name_H-M   'P 1'
#
loop_
_entity.id
_entity.type
_entity.pdbx_description
1 polymer ?
#
loop_
_entity_poly.entity_id
_entity_poly.type
_entity_poly.pdbx_seq_one_letter_code
_entity_poly.pdbx_strand_id
1 'polypeptide(L)'
;MIGQEKRDKWKKILPELLAVILCLVLMGAGVSRKEGYHMDELLSFELANARYNPWIVPTQPEGRLAKFVNEEIEGDSAGEVLENLKNTVTDVLRNRGNSKLLSYKADVYEEPVWITDRQFQDYVTVDQKDAFDYLSVYFNVKDDNHPPVHFMLLHTMSSVFRGTLSPWLGCSINLVCLGITLWLLLRLGRQLADVFSLEGKGRQLGILAVLLYGMSTGALA
;
A
#
# COMPACT_ATOMS: atom_id res chain seq x y z
N MET A 1 -6.71 -40.13 26.19
CA MET A 1 -7.72 -39.76 25.17
C MET A 1 -7.50 -38.40 24.58
N ILE A 2 -7.33 -37.30 25.29
CA ILE A 2 -7.13 -35.93 24.76
C ILE A 2 -5.92 -35.79 23.79
N GLY A 3 -4.84 -36.55 23.99
CA GLY A 3 -3.63 -36.47 23.15
C GLY A 3 -3.78 -37.16 21.77
N GLN A 4 -4.70 -38.09 21.64
CA GLN A 4 -4.90 -38.82 20.38
C GLN A 4 -5.82 -38.04 19.46
N GLU A 5 -6.88 -37.48 19.98
CA GLU A 5 -7.80 -36.59 19.23
C GLU A 5 -7.12 -35.34 18.66
N LYS A 6 -6.23 -34.70 19.47
CA LYS A 6 -5.38 -33.60 18.99
C LYS A 6 -4.47 -34.05 17.84
N ARG A 7 -3.81 -35.21 17.95
CA ARG A 7 -2.92 -35.72 16.88
C ARG A 7 -3.67 -35.99 15.59
N ASP A 8 -4.86 -36.53 15.66
CA ASP A 8 -5.67 -36.84 14.48
C ASP A 8 -6.22 -35.58 13.79
N LYS A 9 -6.52 -34.55 14.56
CA LYS A 9 -6.88 -33.21 14.05
C LYS A 9 -5.71 -32.56 13.32
N TRP A 10 -4.50 -32.63 13.88
CA TRP A 10 -3.29 -32.11 13.24
C TRP A 10 -2.94 -32.81 11.93
N LYS A 11 -3.04 -34.14 11.88
CA LYS A 11 -2.84 -34.92 10.64
C LYS A 11 -3.79 -34.52 9.51
N LYS A 12 -5.00 -34.08 9.87
CA LYS A 12 -5.99 -33.60 8.89
C LYS A 12 -5.67 -32.21 8.35
N ILE A 13 -5.07 -31.31 9.12
CA ILE A 13 -4.79 -29.93 8.72
C ILE A 13 -3.39 -29.79 8.10
N LEU A 14 -2.46 -30.68 8.45
CA LEU A 14 -1.06 -30.58 8.03
C LEU A 14 -0.84 -30.46 6.52
N PRO A 15 -1.51 -31.22 5.63
CA PRO A 15 -1.30 -31.07 4.18
C PRO A 15 -1.75 -29.70 3.65
N GLU A 16 -2.83 -29.14 4.17
CA GLU A 16 -3.33 -27.80 3.80
C GLU A 16 -2.32 -26.73 4.25
N LEU A 17 -1.84 -26.84 5.49
CA LEU A 17 -0.85 -25.93 6.05
C LEU A 17 0.46 -25.96 5.25
N LEU A 18 0.94 -27.18 4.92
CA LEU A 18 2.17 -27.34 4.11
C LEU A 18 2.02 -26.74 2.71
N ALA A 19 0.87 -26.88 2.06
CA ALA A 19 0.63 -26.26 0.76
C ALA A 19 0.67 -24.73 0.84
N VAL A 20 0.02 -24.15 1.85
CA VAL A 20 0.05 -22.68 2.08
C VAL A 20 1.46 -22.21 2.38
N ILE A 21 2.16 -22.87 3.31
CA ILE A 21 3.54 -22.50 3.66
C ILE A 21 4.47 -22.59 2.44
N LEU A 22 4.34 -23.64 1.62
CA LEU A 22 5.14 -23.77 0.40
C LEU A 22 4.96 -22.55 -0.51
N CYS A 23 3.74 -22.13 -0.77
CA CYS A 23 3.46 -20.98 -1.63
C CYS A 23 4.04 -19.67 -1.02
N LEU A 24 3.86 -19.45 0.29
CA LEU A 24 4.41 -18.28 0.97
C LEU A 24 5.95 -18.28 0.97
N VAL A 25 6.58 -19.43 1.15
CA VAL A 25 8.04 -19.57 1.09
C VAL A 25 8.57 -19.30 -0.31
N LEU A 26 7.90 -19.78 -1.35
CA LEU A 26 8.30 -19.51 -2.75
C LEU A 26 8.22 -18.02 -3.06
N MET A 27 7.15 -17.33 -2.67
CA MET A 27 7.04 -15.89 -2.83
C MET A 27 8.12 -15.16 -2.02
N GLY A 28 8.32 -15.51 -0.74
CA GLY A 28 9.37 -14.92 0.09
C GLY A 28 10.77 -15.14 -0.49
N ALA A 29 11.04 -16.31 -1.07
CA ALA A 29 12.29 -16.58 -1.76
C ALA A 29 12.47 -15.72 -3.03
N GLY A 30 11.38 -15.43 -3.76
CA GLY A 30 11.39 -14.48 -4.88
C GLY A 30 11.78 -13.08 -4.42
N VAL A 31 11.11 -12.56 -3.38
CA VAL A 31 11.41 -11.24 -2.79
C VAL A 31 12.88 -11.16 -2.32
N SER A 32 13.39 -12.23 -1.69
CA SER A 32 14.78 -12.27 -1.19
C SER A 32 15.83 -12.21 -2.30
N ARG A 33 15.48 -12.58 -3.53
CA ARG A 33 16.36 -12.55 -4.71
C ARG A 33 16.20 -11.30 -5.54
N LYS A 34 15.26 -10.43 -5.18
CA LYS A 34 14.98 -9.22 -5.93
C LYS A 34 16.15 -8.25 -5.82
N GLU A 35 16.70 -7.88 -6.97
CA GLU A 35 17.76 -6.89 -7.11
C GLU A 35 17.17 -5.59 -7.69
N GLY A 36 17.21 -4.51 -6.89
CA GLY A 36 16.70 -3.20 -7.29
C GLY A 36 15.18 -3.06 -7.26
N TYR A 37 14.70 -1.97 -7.83
CA TYR A 37 13.28 -1.58 -7.87
C TYR A 37 12.84 -1.33 -9.30
N HIS A 38 11.62 -1.75 -9.62
CA HIS A 38 10.95 -1.31 -10.82
C HIS A 38 10.48 0.15 -10.64
N MET A 39 10.33 0.89 -11.74
CA MET A 39 9.88 2.29 -11.69
C MET A 39 8.54 2.43 -10.96
N ASP A 40 7.57 1.55 -11.24
CA ASP A 40 6.26 1.59 -10.60
C ASP A 40 6.31 1.32 -9.09
N GLU A 41 7.30 0.58 -8.62
CA GLU A 41 7.52 0.37 -7.19
C GLU A 41 8.04 1.62 -6.51
N LEU A 42 9.00 2.31 -7.14
CA LEU A 42 9.49 3.60 -6.65
C LEU A 42 8.37 4.63 -6.66
N LEU A 43 7.58 4.70 -7.72
CA LEU A 43 6.39 5.55 -7.79
C LEU A 43 5.38 5.22 -6.69
N SER A 44 5.19 3.94 -6.37
CA SER A 44 4.32 3.52 -5.27
C SER A 44 4.84 3.99 -3.91
N PHE A 45 6.15 3.91 -3.67
CA PHE A 45 6.76 4.46 -2.45
C PHE A 45 6.64 5.98 -2.39
N GLU A 46 6.83 6.66 -3.50
CA GLU A 46 6.68 8.11 -3.61
C GLU A 46 5.24 8.54 -3.31
N LEU A 47 4.24 7.96 -3.97
CA LEU A 47 2.83 8.25 -3.73
C LEU A 47 2.41 7.96 -2.28
N ALA A 48 3.02 6.94 -1.66
CA ALA A 48 2.76 6.61 -0.27
C ALA A 48 3.47 7.55 0.72
N ASN A 49 4.69 8.02 0.44
CA ASN A 49 5.58 8.56 1.46
C ASN A 49 5.97 10.03 1.25
N ALA A 50 5.95 10.52 0.00
CA ALA A 50 6.26 11.93 -0.27
C ALA A 50 5.23 12.86 0.39
N ARG A 51 5.71 13.89 1.07
CA ARG A 51 4.83 14.77 1.83
C ARG A 51 4.13 15.77 0.91
N TYR A 52 2.85 15.55 0.65
CA TYR A 52 1.98 16.40 -0.18
C TYR A 52 2.53 16.75 -1.57
N ASN A 53 3.51 15.99 -2.04
CA ASN A 53 4.14 16.19 -3.33
C ASN A 53 4.43 14.84 -4.00
N PRO A 54 3.57 14.38 -4.91
CA PRO A 54 3.67 13.04 -5.50
C PRO A 54 4.71 12.91 -6.62
N TRP A 55 5.64 13.85 -6.77
CA TRP A 55 6.61 13.84 -7.88
C TRP A 55 8.04 13.77 -7.38
N ILE A 56 8.79 12.78 -7.81
CA ILE A 56 10.25 12.59 -7.56
C ILE A 56 11.10 13.75 -8.13
N VAL A 57 10.53 14.60 -8.91
CA VAL A 57 11.21 15.79 -9.38
C VAL A 57 11.03 16.88 -8.32
N PRO A 58 12.09 17.43 -7.70
CA PRO A 58 11.98 18.52 -6.75
C PRO A 58 11.62 19.80 -7.50
N THR A 59 10.38 19.84 -7.93
CA THR A 59 9.84 20.98 -8.66
C THR A 59 9.72 22.20 -7.77
N GLN A 60 9.58 21.93 -6.47
CA GLN A 60 9.51 23.01 -5.47
C GLN A 60 10.00 22.49 -4.12
N PRO A 61 10.61 23.34 -3.28
CA PRO A 61 10.97 23.00 -1.91
C PRO A 61 9.75 22.67 -1.03
N GLU A 62 8.56 23.05 -1.49
CA GLU A 62 7.30 22.89 -0.79
C GLU A 62 6.34 22.04 -1.63
N GLY A 63 5.68 21.09 -1.00
CA GLY A 63 4.61 20.32 -1.63
C GLY A 63 3.38 21.18 -1.91
N ARG A 64 2.49 20.70 -2.78
CA ARG A 64 1.29 21.42 -3.23
C ARG A 64 0.45 22.00 -2.08
N LEU A 65 0.22 21.22 -1.01
CA LEU A 65 -0.56 21.69 0.12
C LEU A 65 0.21 22.73 0.95
N ALA A 66 1.51 22.54 1.17
CA ALA A 66 2.33 23.51 1.87
C ALA A 66 2.36 24.84 1.13
N LYS A 67 2.55 24.81 -0.19
CA LYS A 67 2.47 26.01 -1.04
C LYS A 67 1.09 26.66 -0.96
N PHE A 68 0.01 25.89 -1.02
CA PHE A 68 -1.35 26.41 -0.87
C PHE A 68 -1.55 27.06 0.50
N VAL A 69 -1.04 26.46 1.58
CA VAL A 69 -1.13 27.02 2.94
C VAL A 69 -0.37 28.33 3.02
N ASN A 70 0.85 28.40 2.51
CA ASN A 70 1.69 29.59 2.53
C ASN A 70 1.10 30.74 1.68
N GLU A 71 0.50 30.42 0.54
CA GLU A 71 -0.05 31.43 -0.36
C GLU A 71 -1.48 31.88 0.01
N GLU A 72 -2.29 30.99 0.58
CA GLU A 72 -3.73 31.20 0.72
C GLU A 72 -4.22 31.20 2.17
N ILE A 73 -3.46 30.66 3.11
CA ILE A 73 -3.88 30.53 4.52
C ILE A 73 -3.01 31.36 5.44
N GLU A 74 -1.70 31.43 5.23
CA GLU A 74 -0.82 32.26 6.03
C GLU A 74 -1.23 33.74 5.98
N GLY A 75 -0.98 34.45 7.09
CA GLY A 75 -1.28 35.85 7.23
C GLY A 75 -0.47 36.45 8.36
N ASP A 76 -0.38 37.78 8.40
CA ASP A 76 0.41 38.53 9.37
C ASP A 76 -0.17 38.49 10.79
N SER A 77 -1.38 37.99 10.95
CA SER A 77 -2.07 37.88 12.24
C SER A 77 -2.90 36.61 12.36
N ALA A 78 -3.10 36.15 13.61
CA ALA A 78 -3.97 34.99 13.87
C ALA A 78 -5.41 35.21 13.41
N GLY A 79 -5.90 36.44 13.37
CA GLY A 79 -7.23 36.78 12.86
C GLY A 79 -7.33 36.58 11.36
N GLU A 80 -6.30 36.97 10.62
CA GLU A 80 -6.20 36.82 9.19
C GLU A 80 -6.12 35.33 8.78
N VAL A 81 -5.27 34.58 9.45
CA VAL A 81 -5.16 33.11 9.26
C VAL A 81 -6.52 32.42 9.48
N LEU A 82 -7.25 32.79 10.53
CA LEU A 82 -8.56 32.23 10.82
C LEU A 82 -9.59 32.59 9.73
N GLU A 83 -9.56 33.83 9.23
CA GLU A 83 -10.43 34.28 8.14
C GLU A 83 -10.12 33.54 6.84
N ASN A 84 -8.85 33.42 6.46
CA ASN A 84 -8.39 32.69 5.29
C ASN A 84 -8.79 31.20 5.36
N LEU A 85 -8.62 30.56 6.52
CA LEU A 85 -9.06 29.20 6.75
C LEU A 85 -10.58 29.05 6.61
N LYS A 86 -11.36 29.96 7.17
CA LYS A 86 -12.83 29.98 7.03
C LYS A 86 -13.26 30.15 5.57
N ASN A 87 -12.58 31.01 4.83
CA ASN A 87 -12.85 31.25 3.41
C ASN A 87 -12.54 29.98 2.60
N THR A 88 -11.42 29.31 2.86
CA THR A 88 -11.03 28.05 2.24
C THR A 88 -12.05 26.94 2.52
N VAL A 89 -12.47 26.77 3.77
CA VAL A 89 -13.51 25.78 4.12
C VAL A 89 -14.83 26.11 3.42
N THR A 90 -15.21 27.38 3.35
CA THR A 90 -16.43 27.81 2.66
C THR A 90 -16.35 27.52 1.16
N ASP A 91 -15.18 27.76 0.54
CA ASP A 91 -14.94 27.46 -0.86
C ASP A 91 -15.04 25.94 -1.13
N VAL A 92 -14.42 25.11 -0.31
CA VAL A 92 -14.52 23.64 -0.43
C VAL A 92 -15.96 23.15 -0.30
N LEU A 93 -16.73 23.70 0.62
CA LEU A 93 -18.14 23.31 0.82
C LEU A 93 -19.03 23.74 -0.35
N ARG A 94 -18.79 24.92 -0.94
CA ARG A 94 -19.57 25.46 -2.07
C ARG A 94 -19.20 24.83 -3.40
N ASN A 95 -17.92 24.80 -3.70
CA ASN A 95 -17.39 24.46 -5.03
C ASN A 95 -16.94 22.99 -5.12
N ARG A 96 -16.92 22.25 -4.00
CA ARG A 96 -16.56 20.80 -3.93
C ARG A 96 -15.28 20.51 -4.72
N GLY A 97 -15.34 19.63 -5.72
CA GLY A 97 -14.18 19.24 -6.54
C GLY A 97 -13.54 20.39 -7.34
N ASN A 98 -14.24 21.50 -7.56
CA ASN A 98 -13.73 22.70 -8.22
C ASN A 98 -13.27 23.77 -7.24
N SER A 99 -13.15 23.46 -5.95
CA SER A 99 -12.62 24.40 -4.97
C SER A 99 -11.16 24.75 -5.27
N LYS A 100 -10.74 25.94 -4.84
CA LYS A 100 -9.37 26.42 -5.03
C LYS A 100 -8.35 25.43 -4.47
N LEU A 101 -8.59 24.89 -3.28
CA LEU A 101 -7.74 23.89 -2.64
C LEU A 101 -7.61 22.60 -3.49
N LEU A 102 -8.70 22.07 -4.00
CA LEU A 102 -8.70 20.80 -4.74
C LEU A 102 -8.20 20.96 -6.19
N SER A 103 -8.38 22.14 -6.77
CA SER A 103 -7.90 22.47 -8.13
C SER A 103 -6.49 23.07 -8.14
N TYR A 104 -5.90 23.36 -6.96
CA TYR A 104 -4.57 23.94 -6.85
C TYR A 104 -3.52 22.99 -7.43
N LYS A 105 -2.70 23.51 -8.35
CA LYS A 105 -1.63 22.74 -9.00
C LYS A 105 -0.28 23.27 -8.55
N ALA A 106 0.64 22.35 -8.22
CA ALA A 106 2.05 22.70 -8.10
C ALA A 106 2.64 22.87 -9.51
N ASP A 107 3.59 23.79 -9.65
CA ASP A 107 4.36 23.89 -10.88
C ASP A 107 5.17 22.60 -11.09
N VAL A 108 5.32 22.16 -12.32
CA VAL A 108 6.09 20.99 -12.70
C VAL A 108 7.27 21.47 -13.58
N TYR A 109 8.49 21.02 -13.28
CA TYR A 109 9.61 21.27 -14.19
C TYR A 109 9.46 20.39 -15.44
N GLU A 110 9.64 21.00 -16.61
CA GLU A 110 9.62 20.31 -17.90
C GLU A 110 10.96 19.65 -18.20
N GLU A 111 12.04 20.08 -17.54
CA GLU A 111 13.40 19.60 -17.80
C GLU A 111 13.87 18.63 -16.71
N PRO A 112 14.73 17.63 -17.06
CA PRO A 112 15.33 16.73 -16.10
C PRO A 112 16.14 17.50 -15.05
N VAL A 113 15.90 17.19 -13.79
CA VAL A 113 16.60 17.82 -12.66
C VAL A 113 17.39 16.77 -11.90
N TRP A 114 18.64 17.08 -11.55
CA TRP A 114 19.43 16.25 -10.65
C TRP A 114 19.00 16.46 -9.22
N ILE A 115 18.76 15.35 -8.53
CA ILE A 115 18.43 15.36 -7.09
C ILE A 115 19.54 14.71 -6.29
N THR A 116 19.70 15.10 -5.04
CA THR A 116 20.63 14.48 -4.10
C THR A 116 20.03 13.18 -3.56
N ASP A 117 20.89 12.28 -3.05
CA ASP A 117 20.45 11.08 -2.35
C ASP A 117 19.48 11.38 -1.20
N ARG A 118 19.74 12.43 -0.44
CA ARG A 118 18.86 12.86 0.64
C ARG A 118 17.46 13.26 0.14
N GLN A 119 17.39 14.03 -0.95
CA GLN A 119 16.11 14.40 -1.56
C GLN A 119 15.35 13.17 -2.03
N PHE A 120 16.05 12.21 -2.66
CA PHE A 120 15.45 10.95 -3.06
C PHE A 120 14.90 10.18 -1.86
N GLN A 121 15.67 10.06 -0.77
CA GLN A 121 15.22 9.39 0.45
C GLN A 121 13.98 10.07 1.05
N ASP A 122 13.92 11.40 1.05
CA ASP A 122 12.76 12.17 1.56
C ASP A 122 11.46 11.89 0.76
N TYR A 123 11.57 11.47 -0.52
CA TYR A 123 10.42 11.08 -1.33
C TYR A 123 9.93 9.65 -1.06
N VAL A 124 10.84 8.70 -0.87
CA VAL A 124 10.52 7.27 -0.87
C VAL A 124 10.46 6.66 0.53
N THR A 125 10.91 7.38 1.56
CA THR A 125 10.85 6.93 2.96
C THR A 125 10.01 7.86 3.83
N VAL A 126 9.75 7.44 5.05
CA VAL A 126 9.02 8.23 6.05
C VAL A 126 9.94 8.58 7.21
N ASP A 127 10.00 9.82 7.61
CA ASP A 127 10.64 10.25 8.85
C ASP A 127 9.62 10.35 10.01
N GLN A 128 10.08 10.80 11.19
CA GLN A 128 9.24 10.82 12.39
C GLN A 128 8.08 11.83 12.31
N LYS A 129 8.27 12.96 11.61
CA LYS A 129 7.25 14.02 11.51
C LYS A 129 6.13 13.66 10.55
N ASP A 130 6.42 12.81 9.56
CA ASP A 130 5.50 12.42 8.48
C ASP A 130 4.85 11.06 8.73
N ALA A 131 5.21 10.37 9.84
CA ALA A 131 4.69 9.05 10.16
C ALA A 131 3.17 9.06 10.38
N PHE A 132 2.48 8.12 9.69
CA PHE A 132 1.02 7.96 9.71
C PHE A 132 0.22 9.17 9.20
N ASP A 133 0.82 10.01 8.36
CA ASP A 133 0.12 11.12 7.69
C ASP A 133 -0.68 10.62 6.47
N TYR A 134 -1.81 9.97 6.76
CA TYR A 134 -2.71 9.44 5.71
C TYR A 134 -3.38 10.54 4.89
N LEU A 135 -3.40 11.77 5.38
CA LEU A 135 -3.91 12.89 4.61
C LEU A 135 -2.97 13.21 3.44
N SER A 136 -1.66 13.19 3.68
CA SER A 136 -0.65 13.32 2.63
C SER A 136 -0.81 12.22 1.57
N VAL A 137 -0.95 10.96 2.00
CA VAL A 137 -1.18 9.82 1.08
C VAL A 137 -2.43 10.07 0.22
N TYR A 138 -3.54 10.46 0.84
CA TYR A 138 -4.77 10.74 0.11
C TYR A 138 -4.59 11.85 -0.94
N PHE A 139 -3.90 12.94 -0.59
CA PHE A 139 -3.63 14.04 -1.53
C PHE A 139 -2.72 13.60 -2.69
N ASN A 140 -1.74 12.75 -2.42
CA ASN A 140 -0.84 12.26 -3.46
C ASN A 140 -1.56 11.37 -4.49
N VAL A 141 -2.53 10.56 -4.04
CA VAL A 141 -3.20 9.56 -4.89
C VAL A 141 -4.60 9.96 -5.36
N LYS A 142 -5.14 11.10 -4.92
CA LYS A 142 -6.52 11.51 -5.25
C LYS A 142 -6.81 11.64 -6.73
N ASP A 143 -5.81 11.95 -7.52
CA ASP A 143 -5.90 12.14 -8.98
C ASP A 143 -5.32 10.92 -9.75
N ASP A 144 -4.92 9.87 -9.03
CA ASP A 144 -4.43 8.61 -9.60
C ASP A 144 -5.59 7.63 -9.86
N ASN A 145 -5.38 6.71 -10.80
CA ASN A 145 -6.35 5.67 -11.14
C ASN A 145 -6.39 4.52 -10.11
N HIS A 146 -5.45 4.47 -9.18
CA HIS A 146 -5.32 3.38 -8.22
C HIS A 146 -6.04 3.70 -6.90
N PRO A 147 -6.70 2.71 -6.27
CA PRO A 147 -7.32 2.89 -4.96
C PRO A 147 -6.30 3.28 -3.87
N PRO A 148 -6.61 4.23 -2.98
CA PRO A 148 -5.67 4.74 -1.99
C PRO A 148 -5.27 3.70 -0.91
N VAL A 149 -6.02 2.63 -0.75
CA VAL A 149 -5.82 1.65 0.34
C VAL A 149 -4.45 1.00 0.28
N HIS A 150 -3.95 0.65 -0.90
CA HIS A 150 -2.61 0.05 -1.06
C HIS A 150 -1.52 1.02 -0.57
N PHE A 151 -1.58 2.28 -0.98
CA PHE A 151 -0.61 3.31 -0.58
C PHE A 151 -0.69 3.63 0.91
N MET A 152 -1.89 3.61 1.51
CA MET A 152 -2.06 3.77 2.96
C MET A 152 -1.43 2.61 3.74
N LEU A 153 -1.57 1.37 3.26
CA LEU A 153 -0.91 0.21 3.84
C LEU A 153 0.62 0.32 3.71
N LEU A 154 1.11 0.71 2.54
CA LEU A 154 2.54 0.92 2.29
C LEU A 154 3.09 2.03 3.18
N HIS A 155 2.39 3.16 3.32
CA HIS A 155 2.73 4.24 4.25
C HIS A 155 2.75 3.76 5.71
N THR A 156 1.82 2.89 6.09
CA THR A 156 1.80 2.28 7.43
C THR A 156 3.08 1.49 7.68
N MET A 157 3.47 0.64 6.72
CA MET A 157 4.71 -0.14 6.82
C MET A 157 5.94 0.78 6.85
N SER A 158 6.01 1.78 5.98
CA SER A 158 7.09 2.78 5.97
C SER A 158 7.13 3.60 7.27
N SER A 159 5.98 3.91 7.88
CA SER A 159 5.89 4.63 9.16
C SER A 159 6.37 3.79 10.34
N VAL A 160 6.22 2.46 10.30
CA VAL A 160 6.76 1.54 11.30
C VAL A 160 8.28 1.36 11.13
N PHE A 161 8.76 1.22 9.89
CA PHE A 161 10.18 1.02 9.54
C PHE A 161 10.80 2.28 8.94
N ARG A 162 10.72 3.39 9.67
CA ARG A 162 11.14 4.72 9.23
C ARG A 162 12.54 4.77 8.64
N GLY A 163 12.72 5.62 7.64
CA GLY A 163 14.02 5.81 6.95
C GLY A 163 14.50 4.59 6.19
N THR A 164 13.64 3.57 6.02
CA THR A 164 14.01 2.33 5.32
C THR A 164 13.29 2.27 3.99
N LEU A 165 14.05 2.14 2.89
CA LEU A 165 13.55 1.74 1.59
C LEU A 165 13.89 0.26 1.39
N SER A 166 12.87 -0.60 1.36
CA SER A 166 13.06 -2.05 1.21
C SER A 166 11.92 -2.67 0.42
N PRO A 167 12.20 -3.59 -0.54
CA PRO A 167 11.17 -4.36 -1.22
C PRO A 167 10.24 -5.10 -0.26
N TRP A 168 10.72 -5.48 0.91
CA TRP A 168 9.93 -6.16 1.93
C TRP A 168 8.76 -5.35 2.48
N LEU A 169 8.82 -4.01 2.44
CA LEU A 169 7.72 -3.17 2.93
C LEU A 169 6.46 -3.36 2.06
N GLY A 170 6.59 -3.28 0.75
CA GLY A 170 5.48 -3.55 -0.17
C GLY A 170 5.13 -5.04 -0.28
N CYS A 171 6.14 -5.90 -0.43
CA CYS A 171 5.93 -7.33 -0.60
C CYS A 171 5.34 -8.02 0.64
N SER A 172 5.57 -7.52 1.86
CA SER A 172 4.93 -8.05 3.08
C SER A 172 3.40 -7.90 3.03
N ILE A 173 2.89 -6.82 2.46
CA ILE A 173 1.44 -6.61 2.23
C ILE A 173 0.92 -7.70 1.30
N ASN A 174 1.62 -7.95 0.19
CA ASN A 174 1.27 -8.97 -0.78
C ASN A 174 1.33 -10.38 -0.18
N LEU A 175 2.31 -10.68 0.69
CA LEU A 175 2.38 -11.95 1.42
C LEU A 175 1.17 -12.18 2.33
N VAL A 176 0.72 -11.15 3.03
CA VAL A 176 -0.50 -11.22 3.86
C VAL A 176 -1.73 -11.45 2.99
N CYS A 177 -1.88 -10.68 1.91
CA CYS A 177 -2.98 -10.84 0.96
C CYS A 177 -2.99 -12.24 0.33
N LEU A 178 -1.81 -12.75 -0.08
CA LEU A 178 -1.67 -14.11 -0.59
C LEU A 178 -2.11 -15.14 0.45
N GLY A 179 -1.64 -15.02 1.69
CA GLY A 179 -2.04 -15.93 2.78
C GLY A 179 -3.55 -15.99 2.99
N ILE A 180 -4.22 -14.82 2.98
CA ILE A 180 -5.69 -14.72 3.07
C ILE A 180 -6.35 -15.38 1.86
N THR A 181 -5.87 -15.11 0.66
CA THR A 181 -6.39 -15.68 -0.59
C THR A 181 -6.27 -17.21 -0.58
N LEU A 182 -5.12 -17.74 -0.21
CA LEU A 182 -4.90 -19.20 -0.12
C LEU A 182 -5.82 -19.85 0.90
N TRP A 183 -6.04 -19.21 2.04
CA TRP A 183 -6.99 -19.68 3.04
C TRP A 183 -8.44 -19.67 2.52
N LEU A 184 -8.84 -18.63 1.78
CA LEU A 184 -10.15 -18.57 1.15
C LEU A 184 -10.33 -19.66 0.08
N LEU A 185 -9.28 -19.96 -0.70
CA LEU A 185 -9.31 -21.05 -1.69
C LEU A 185 -9.47 -22.41 -1.03
N LEU A 186 -8.86 -22.67 0.13
CA LEU A 186 -9.11 -23.89 0.89
C LEU A 186 -10.57 -24.00 1.33
N ARG A 187 -11.16 -22.90 1.77
CA ARG A 187 -12.59 -22.86 2.14
C ARG A 187 -13.50 -23.09 0.94
N LEU A 188 -13.23 -22.40 -0.16
CA LEU A 188 -13.99 -22.52 -1.39
C LEU A 188 -13.96 -23.95 -1.93
N GLY A 189 -12.80 -24.60 -1.93
CA GLY A 189 -12.67 -26.00 -2.36
C GLY A 189 -13.55 -26.95 -1.56
N ARG A 190 -13.70 -26.74 -0.25
CA ARG A 190 -14.60 -27.52 0.60
C ARG A 190 -16.06 -27.25 0.27
N GLN A 191 -16.47 -25.99 0.12
CA GLN A 191 -17.84 -25.62 -0.24
C GLN A 191 -18.24 -26.16 -1.61
N LEU A 192 -17.37 -26.08 -2.60
CA LEU A 192 -17.65 -26.63 -3.94
C LEU A 192 -17.82 -28.16 -3.89
N ALA A 193 -17.01 -28.87 -3.11
CA ALA A 193 -17.18 -30.31 -2.95
C ALA A 193 -18.53 -30.68 -2.34
N ASP A 194 -19.00 -29.90 -1.38
CA ASP A 194 -20.32 -30.08 -0.74
C ASP A 194 -21.45 -29.83 -1.76
N VAL A 195 -21.36 -28.74 -2.54
CA VAL A 195 -22.36 -28.38 -3.56
C VAL A 195 -22.44 -29.42 -4.66
N PHE A 196 -21.31 -29.96 -5.12
CA PHE A 196 -21.24 -30.94 -6.20
C PHE A 196 -21.31 -32.39 -5.69
N SER A 197 -21.62 -32.61 -4.40
CA SER A 197 -21.70 -33.95 -3.80
C SER A 197 -20.42 -34.79 -3.99
N LEU A 198 -19.26 -34.14 -3.99
CA LEU A 198 -17.95 -34.79 -4.13
C LEU A 198 -17.45 -35.21 -2.74
N GLU A 199 -18.09 -36.22 -2.17
CA GLU A 199 -17.82 -36.71 -0.81
C GLU A 199 -16.31 -36.93 -0.55
N GLY A 200 -15.79 -36.36 0.51
CA GLY A 200 -14.40 -36.49 0.96
C GLY A 200 -13.34 -35.79 0.10
N LYS A 201 -13.68 -35.20 -1.04
CA LYS A 201 -12.71 -34.56 -1.97
C LYS A 201 -12.48 -33.06 -1.73
N GLY A 202 -13.24 -32.42 -0.87
CA GLY A 202 -13.17 -30.97 -0.62
C GLY A 202 -11.78 -30.47 -0.22
N ARG A 203 -11.06 -31.25 0.60
CA ARG A 203 -9.67 -30.93 0.96
C ARG A 203 -8.73 -30.99 -0.24
N GLN A 204 -8.85 -32.03 -1.06
CA GLN A 204 -7.99 -32.22 -2.24
C GLN A 204 -8.22 -31.10 -3.26
N LEU A 205 -9.47 -30.70 -3.49
CA LEU A 205 -9.83 -29.56 -4.33
C LEU A 205 -9.24 -28.25 -3.80
N GLY A 206 -9.35 -28.00 -2.47
CA GLY A 206 -8.77 -26.82 -1.84
C GLY A 206 -7.24 -26.78 -1.98
N ILE A 207 -6.54 -27.88 -1.70
CA ILE A 207 -5.08 -27.98 -1.86
C ILE A 207 -4.68 -27.78 -3.33
N LEU A 208 -5.38 -28.39 -4.26
CA LEU A 208 -5.12 -28.22 -5.68
C LEU A 208 -5.28 -26.76 -6.11
N ALA A 209 -6.35 -26.11 -5.70
CA ALA A 209 -6.58 -24.69 -5.97
C ALA A 209 -5.47 -23.79 -5.37
N VAL A 210 -5.04 -24.06 -4.16
CA VAL A 210 -3.93 -23.36 -3.49
C VAL A 210 -2.63 -23.52 -4.28
N LEU A 211 -2.27 -24.74 -4.69
CA LEU A 211 -1.04 -24.98 -5.44
C LEU A 211 -1.09 -24.37 -6.84
N LEU A 212 -2.21 -24.52 -7.56
CA LEU A 212 -2.36 -23.93 -8.90
C LEU A 212 -2.29 -22.41 -8.87
N TYR A 213 -2.93 -21.76 -7.89
CA TYR A 213 -2.91 -20.32 -7.76
C TYR A 213 -1.56 -19.83 -7.19
N GLY A 214 -1.13 -20.37 -6.05
CA GLY A 214 0.02 -19.89 -5.32
C GLY A 214 1.37 -20.18 -5.99
N MET A 215 1.42 -21.11 -6.97
CA MET A 215 2.60 -21.37 -7.80
C MET A 215 2.47 -20.78 -9.20
N SER A 216 1.41 -20.02 -9.49
CA SER A 216 1.27 -19.32 -10.75
C SER A 216 2.24 -18.15 -10.86
N THR A 217 2.66 -17.83 -12.09
CA THR A 217 3.52 -16.64 -12.33
C THR A 217 2.89 -15.35 -11.83
N GLY A 218 1.55 -15.22 -11.93
CA GLY A 218 0.85 -14.03 -11.45
C GLY A 218 0.78 -13.89 -9.92
N ALA A 219 1.02 -14.97 -9.18
CA ALA A 219 1.08 -14.90 -7.71
C ALA A 219 2.52 -14.75 -7.19
N LEU A 220 3.54 -15.06 -8.02
CA LEU A 220 4.95 -15.05 -7.66
C LEU A 220 5.73 -13.86 -8.25
N ALA A 221 5.13 -13.16 -9.20
CA ALA A 221 5.67 -11.93 -9.81
C ALA A 221 5.37 -10.71 -8.94
#